data_ebcbfef5295a1d97f40557cafe49c918
#
_entry.id   ebcbfef5295a1d97f40557cafe49c918
#
_cell.length_a   1.000
_cell.length_b   1.000
_cell.length_c   1.000
_cell.angle_alpha   90.00
_cell.angle_beta   90.00
_cell.angle_gamma   90.00
#
_symmetry.space_group_name_H-M   'P 1'
#
loop_
_entity.id
_entity.type
_entity.pdbx_description
1 polymer ?
#
loop_
_entity_poly.entity_id
_entity_poly.type
_entity_poly.pdbx_seq_one_letter_code
_entity_poly.pdbx_strand_id
1 'polypeptide(L)'
;PWAMNSFEDNANPDVPKKLIQSGSSWISNEKTSAVAYKLGDTYSYRYEDTTPTYATDILAKLVKEQNKTAISSYVWEDTLDAGLTYIPNSMQIDVGGNDFTSKFADSSNGQNIKFSAKTTALSDTSFYGKKVTVTFKVKIKDSSYNWLGHERTADNKYRLIPNTAKRSMTYLKKLAYDDKKKVYTVTDGDYTSIPQNTST
;
A
#
# COMPACT_ATOMS: atom_id res chain seq x y z
N PRO A 1 -14.78 -26.16 22.38
CA PRO A 1 -13.58 -26.78 21.80
C PRO A 1 -13.21 -26.19 20.46
N TRP A 2 -14.12 -26.15 19.53
CA TRP A 2 -13.87 -25.48 18.26
C TRP A 2 -13.67 -23.96 18.40
N ALA A 3 -14.11 -23.41 19.51
CA ALA A 3 -14.03 -21.97 19.78
C ALA A 3 -12.60 -21.46 20.02
N MET A 4 -11.63 -22.34 20.10
CA MET A 4 -10.23 -21.96 20.26
C MET A 4 -9.58 -21.55 18.95
N ASN A 5 -10.36 -21.31 17.93
CA ASN A 5 -9.84 -20.92 16.62
C ASN A 5 -9.10 -19.60 16.69
N SER A 6 -8.01 -19.56 15.93
CA SER A 6 -7.27 -18.35 15.71
C SER A 6 -7.31 -17.98 14.22
N PHE A 7 -6.98 -16.74 13.92
CA PHE A 7 -6.88 -16.26 12.54
C PHE A 7 -5.47 -16.23 12.01
N GLU A 8 -4.50 -16.79 12.74
CA GLU A 8 -3.11 -16.75 12.33
C GLU A 8 -2.87 -17.39 10.97
N ASP A 9 -3.63 -18.45 10.61
CA ASP A 9 -3.54 -19.11 9.32
C ASP A 9 -4.23 -18.33 8.20
N ASN A 10 -5.07 -17.35 8.55
CA ASN A 10 -5.86 -16.58 7.60
C ASN A 10 -5.25 -15.21 7.29
N ALA A 11 -4.32 -14.74 8.12
CA ALA A 11 -3.70 -13.45 7.98
C ALA A 11 -2.27 -13.61 7.49
N ASN A 12 -2.12 -13.89 6.20
CA ASN A 12 -0.84 -14.14 5.56
C ASN A 12 -0.70 -13.26 4.32
N PRO A 13 -0.36 -11.98 4.51
CA PRO A 13 -0.37 -11.00 3.43
C PRO A 13 0.60 -11.33 2.31
N ASP A 14 0.14 -11.17 1.07
CA ASP A 14 0.96 -11.30 -0.11
C ASP A 14 1.90 -10.12 -0.29
N VAL A 15 2.92 -10.30 -1.12
CA VAL A 15 3.81 -9.23 -1.54
C VAL A 15 3.01 -8.27 -2.43
N PRO A 16 3.02 -6.97 -2.13
CA PRO A 16 2.32 -5.99 -2.96
C PRO A 16 3.01 -5.78 -4.30
N LYS A 17 2.28 -5.21 -5.25
CA LYS A 17 2.74 -4.93 -6.60
C LYS A 17 2.83 -3.44 -6.85
N LYS A 18 3.74 -3.07 -7.75
CA LYS A 18 3.85 -1.71 -8.27
C LYS A 18 3.69 -1.76 -9.79
N LEU A 19 2.87 -0.87 -10.31
CA LEU A 19 2.59 -0.73 -11.72
C LEU A 19 2.88 0.71 -12.16
N ILE A 20 3.13 0.86 -13.45
CA ILE A 20 3.29 2.16 -14.09
C ILE A 20 2.25 2.33 -15.19
N GLN A 21 1.75 3.55 -15.33
CA GLN A 21 0.77 3.89 -16.35
C GLN A 21 1.38 3.75 -17.76
N SER A 22 0.64 3.10 -18.66
CA SER A 22 0.98 3.00 -20.08
C SER A 22 -0.28 3.26 -20.90
N GLY A 23 -0.50 4.51 -21.33
CA GLY A 23 -1.75 4.91 -21.96
C GLY A 23 -2.92 4.73 -21.00
N SER A 24 -3.89 3.90 -21.38
CA SER A 24 -5.03 3.53 -20.52
C SER A 24 -4.77 2.24 -19.72
N SER A 25 -3.59 1.67 -19.84
CA SER A 25 -3.24 0.40 -19.19
C SER A 25 -2.25 0.62 -18.06
N TRP A 26 -2.15 -0.41 -17.21
CA TRP A 26 -1.17 -0.47 -16.13
C TRP A 26 -0.29 -1.69 -16.35
N ILE A 27 1.02 -1.50 -16.34
CA ILE A 27 1.98 -2.59 -16.57
C ILE A 27 2.94 -2.71 -15.40
N SER A 28 3.40 -3.91 -15.14
CA SER A 28 4.49 -4.12 -14.21
C SER A 28 5.78 -3.60 -14.85
N ASN A 29 6.55 -2.82 -14.07
CA ASN A 29 7.75 -2.19 -14.57
C ASN A 29 8.93 -3.16 -14.47
N GLU A 30 9.00 -4.10 -15.38
CA GLU A 30 10.17 -4.94 -15.54
C GLU A 30 11.12 -4.33 -16.56
N LYS A 31 12.39 -4.70 -16.47
CA LYS A 31 13.45 -4.13 -17.31
C LYS A 31 13.21 -4.23 -18.82
N THR A 32 12.37 -5.17 -19.24
CA THR A 32 12.07 -5.44 -20.65
C THR A 32 10.81 -4.77 -21.17
N SER A 33 10.00 -4.19 -20.28
CA SER A 33 8.71 -3.58 -20.63
C SER A 33 8.61 -2.13 -20.18
N ALA A 34 9.73 -1.42 -20.17
CA ALA A 34 9.79 -0.03 -19.77
C ALA A 34 8.89 0.85 -20.63
N VAL A 35 8.12 1.70 -19.99
CA VAL A 35 7.33 2.73 -20.67
C VAL A 35 8.21 3.95 -20.88
N ALA A 36 8.19 4.49 -22.08
CA ALA A 36 8.96 5.69 -22.43
C ALA A 36 8.10 6.94 -22.27
N TYR A 37 8.62 7.91 -21.54
CA TYR A 37 8.04 9.24 -21.40
C TYR A 37 9.07 10.30 -21.76
N LYS A 38 8.59 11.49 -22.08
CA LYS A 38 9.46 12.64 -22.37
C LYS A 38 9.77 13.41 -21.10
N LEU A 39 10.89 14.12 -21.10
CA LEU A 39 11.19 15.06 -20.02
C LEU A 39 10.05 16.07 -19.88
N GLY A 40 9.63 16.34 -18.66
CA GLY A 40 8.51 17.23 -18.37
C GLY A 40 7.14 16.56 -18.38
N ASP A 41 7.03 15.32 -18.82
CA ASP A 41 5.76 14.58 -18.81
C ASP A 41 5.32 14.24 -17.39
N THR A 42 4.02 14.06 -17.26
CA THR A 42 3.37 13.57 -16.06
C THR A 42 2.85 12.16 -16.32
N TYR A 43 3.06 11.26 -15.37
CA TYR A 43 2.48 9.93 -15.42
C TYR A 43 2.13 9.45 -14.00
N SER A 44 1.48 8.29 -13.92
CA SER A 44 1.05 7.75 -12.63
C SER A 44 1.75 6.44 -12.31
N TYR A 45 2.02 6.25 -11.01
CA TYR A 45 2.32 4.96 -10.42
C TYR A 45 1.07 4.41 -9.75
N ARG A 46 0.99 3.09 -9.68
CA ARG A 46 -0.06 2.38 -8.96
C ARG A 46 0.55 1.30 -8.09
N TYR A 47 0.16 1.28 -6.82
CA TYR A 47 0.43 0.14 -5.96
C TYR A 47 -0.83 -0.70 -5.84
N GLU A 48 -0.67 -2.02 -5.85
CA GLU A 48 -1.76 -2.95 -5.64
C GLU A 48 -1.42 -3.89 -4.49
N ASP A 49 -2.37 -4.09 -3.60
CA ASP A 49 -2.24 -4.92 -2.42
C ASP A 49 -3.56 -5.62 -2.13
N THR A 50 -3.52 -6.59 -1.23
CA THR A 50 -4.71 -7.26 -0.72
C THR A 50 -4.63 -7.28 0.79
N THR A 51 -5.68 -6.79 1.45
CA THR A 51 -5.74 -6.79 2.90
C THR A 51 -6.17 -8.16 3.44
N PRO A 52 -5.72 -8.52 4.66
CA PRO A 52 -6.14 -9.77 5.29
C PRO A 52 -7.65 -9.84 5.49
N THR A 53 -8.17 -11.05 5.45
CA THR A 53 -9.59 -11.33 5.69
C THR A 53 -9.80 -11.71 7.15
N TYR A 54 -10.81 -11.10 7.78
CA TYR A 54 -11.29 -11.46 9.11
C TYR A 54 -12.81 -11.53 9.05
N ALA A 55 -13.42 -12.25 9.99
CA ALA A 55 -14.88 -12.29 10.10
C ALA A 55 -15.41 -10.89 10.44
N THR A 56 -16.40 -10.43 9.69
CA THR A 56 -16.92 -9.05 9.79
C THR A 56 -17.48 -8.75 11.19
N ASP A 57 -18.18 -9.69 11.81
CA ASP A 57 -18.72 -9.53 13.16
C ASP A 57 -17.60 -9.37 14.20
N ILE A 58 -16.48 -10.07 14.01
CA ILE A 58 -15.32 -9.96 14.89
C ILE A 58 -14.66 -8.59 14.73
N LEU A 59 -14.48 -8.13 13.51
CA LEU A 59 -13.94 -6.79 13.23
C LEU A 59 -14.77 -5.72 13.93
N ALA A 60 -16.09 -5.80 13.82
CA ALA A 60 -16.99 -4.86 14.47
C ALA A 60 -16.90 -4.90 15.99
N LYS A 61 -16.80 -6.09 16.57
CA LYS A 61 -16.64 -6.26 18.01
C LYS A 61 -15.33 -5.72 18.56
N LEU A 62 -14.23 -5.90 17.83
CA LEU A 62 -12.93 -5.35 18.24
C LEU A 62 -13.01 -3.84 18.38
N VAL A 63 -13.61 -3.18 17.38
CA VAL A 63 -13.77 -1.72 17.42
C VAL A 63 -14.68 -1.30 18.57
N LYS A 64 -15.85 -1.91 18.66
CA LYS A 64 -16.90 -1.52 19.62
C LYS A 64 -16.54 -1.83 21.06
N GLU A 65 -16.01 -3.00 21.31
CA GLU A 65 -15.82 -3.51 22.68
C GLU A 65 -14.42 -3.28 23.21
N GLN A 66 -13.41 -3.24 22.35
CA GLN A 66 -12.01 -3.15 22.76
C GLN A 66 -11.30 -1.92 22.25
N ASN A 67 -11.96 -1.11 21.41
CA ASN A 67 -11.34 0.05 20.76
C ASN A 67 -10.04 -0.34 20.02
N LYS A 68 -10.07 -1.49 19.34
CA LYS A 68 -8.95 -2.03 18.59
C LYS A 68 -9.37 -2.31 17.14
N THR A 69 -8.38 -2.33 16.25
CA THR A 69 -8.57 -2.68 14.85
C THR A 69 -7.69 -3.87 14.50
N ALA A 70 -8.13 -4.73 13.60
CA ALA A 70 -7.36 -5.92 13.22
C ALA A 70 -6.07 -5.54 12.49
N ILE A 71 -6.09 -4.49 11.69
CA ILE A 71 -4.88 -3.82 11.21
C ILE A 71 -4.73 -2.54 12.02
N SER A 72 -3.63 -2.40 12.74
CA SER A 72 -3.37 -1.24 13.58
C SER A 72 -2.49 -0.20 12.88
N SER A 73 -1.82 -0.55 11.80
CA SER A 73 -1.01 0.35 10.99
C SER A 73 -0.91 -0.17 9.56
N TYR A 74 -1.13 0.71 8.61
CA TYR A 74 -1.01 0.40 7.17
C TYR A 74 -0.43 1.62 6.48
N VAL A 75 0.78 1.47 5.95
CA VAL A 75 1.56 2.61 5.43
C VAL A 75 2.26 2.22 4.14
N TRP A 76 2.16 3.10 3.15
CA TRP A 76 2.95 3.05 1.94
C TRP A 76 4.04 4.12 1.98
N GLU A 77 5.26 3.73 1.66
CA GLU A 77 6.39 4.63 1.58
C GLU A 77 7.17 4.38 0.29
N ASP A 78 7.64 5.46 -0.31
CA ASP A 78 8.40 5.41 -1.56
C ASP A 78 9.34 6.60 -1.59
N THR A 79 10.61 6.36 -1.85
CA THR A 79 11.55 7.44 -2.14
C THR A 79 11.68 7.54 -3.65
N LEU A 80 11.06 8.56 -4.23
CA LEU A 80 11.09 8.78 -5.66
C LEU A 80 12.51 9.08 -6.13
N ASP A 81 12.81 8.64 -7.35
CA ASP A 81 14.03 9.04 -8.04
C ASP A 81 14.16 10.56 -8.05
N ALA A 82 15.40 11.07 -7.94
CA ALA A 82 15.67 12.51 -7.94
C ALA A 82 15.20 13.21 -9.22
N GLY A 83 15.02 12.48 -10.32
CA GLY A 83 14.46 12.98 -11.55
C GLY A 83 12.95 13.14 -11.58
N LEU A 84 12.27 12.75 -10.52
CA LEU A 84 10.81 12.84 -10.40
C LEU A 84 10.41 13.87 -9.35
N THR A 85 9.22 14.42 -9.52
CA THR A 85 8.57 15.27 -8.52
C THR A 85 7.17 14.73 -8.27
N TYR A 86 6.80 14.54 -7.00
CA TYR A 86 5.44 14.19 -6.63
C TYR A 86 4.50 15.35 -6.94
N ILE A 87 3.36 15.04 -7.54
CA ILE A 87 2.30 16.04 -7.76
C ILE A 87 1.41 16.04 -6.51
N PRO A 88 1.40 17.12 -5.73
CA PRO A 88 0.61 17.19 -4.51
C PRO A 88 -0.87 16.94 -4.75
N ASN A 89 -1.52 16.28 -3.79
CA ASN A 89 -2.95 15.98 -3.82
C ASN A 89 -3.38 15.02 -4.95
N SER A 90 -2.43 14.30 -5.53
CA SER A 90 -2.73 13.30 -6.57
C SER A 90 -2.98 11.90 -6.01
N MET A 91 -2.81 11.68 -4.71
CA MET A 91 -3.09 10.40 -4.08
C MET A 91 -4.57 10.04 -4.23
N GLN A 92 -4.82 8.83 -4.73
CA GLN A 92 -6.16 8.24 -4.78
C GLN A 92 -6.09 6.81 -4.26
N ILE A 93 -6.98 6.48 -3.33
CA ILE A 93 -7.05 5.17 -2.70
C ILE A 93 -8.40 4.56 -3.01
N ASP A 94 -8.39 3.37 -3.60
CA ASP A 94 -9.57 2.54 -3.82
C ASP A 94 -9.44 1.25 -3.02
N VAL A 95 -10.50 0.86 -2.34
CA VAL A 95 -10.54 -0.39 -1.58
C VAL A 95 -11.80 -1.15 -1.96
N GLY A 96 -11.61 -2.23 -2.70
CA GLY A 96 -12.72 -3.08 -3.16
C GLY A 96 -13.76 -2.34 -3.99
N GLY A 97 -13.36 -1.31 -4.75
CA GLY A 97 -14.25 -0.48 -5.54
C GLY A 97 -14.80 0.75 -4.82
N ASN A 98 -14.45 0.95 -3.56
CA ASN A 98 -14.88 2.11 -2.78
C ASN A 98 -13.75 3.12 -2.65
N ASP A 99 -14.09 4.41 -2.72
CA ASP A 99 -13.12 5.49 -2.55
C ASP A 99 -12.75 5.65 -1.07
N PHE A 100 -11.50 5.35 -0.74
CA PHE A 100 -10.94 5.49 0.60
C PHE A 100 -9.97 6.67 0.71
N THR A 101 -9.89 7.54 -0.27
CA THR A 101 -8.90 8.63 -0.30
C THR A 101 -8.98 9.50 0.95
N SER A 102 -10.16 9.88 1.40
CA SER A 102 -10.34 10.69 2.61
C SER A 102 -10.00 9.94 3.91
N LYS A 103 -9.89 8.63 3.85
CA LYS A 103 -9.54 7.78 4.99
C LYS A 103 -8.04 7.49 5.10
N PHE A 104 -7.26 8.10 4.22
CA PHE A 104 -5.80 8.05 4.24
C PHE A 104 -5.22 9.44 4.41
N ALA A 105 -4.06 9.51 5.05
CA ALA A 105 -3.29 10.73 5.18
C ALA A 105 -2.13 10.71 4.18
N ASP A 106 -1.94 11.83 3.49
CA ASP A 106 -0.77 12.06 2.66
C ASP A 106 0.19 12.97 3.41
N SER A 107 1.28 12.41 3.91
CA SER A 107 2.35 13.14 4.58
C SER A 107 3.63 13.18 3.73
N SER A 108 3.48 13.07 2.41
CA SER A 108 4.60 13.13 1.48
C SER A 108 5.31 14.47 1.53
N ASN A 109 6.63 14.44 1.40
CA ASN A 109 7.47 15.63 1.43
C ASN A 109 8.59 15.49 0.42
N GLY A 110 8.60 16.38 -0.58
CA GLY A 110 9.59 16.35 -1.64
C GLY A 110 9.50 15.06 -2.44
N GLN A 111 10.56 14.25 -2.36
CA GLN A 111 10.63 12.95 -3.04
C GLN A 111 10.21 11.78 -2.15
N ASN A 112 9.92 12.04 -0.89
CA ASN A 112 9.49 11.02 0.05
C ASN A 112 7.98 10.93 0.06
N ILE A 113 7.47 9.85 -0.51
CA ILE A 113 6.03 9.54 -0.53
C ILE A 113 5.70 8.80 0.74
N LYS A 114 4.63 9.22 1.42
CA LYS A 114 4.10 8.52 2.59
C LYS A 114 2.59 8.66 2.64
N PHE A 115 1.91 7.54 2.49
CA PHE A 115 0.46 7.43 2.59
C PHE A 115 0.12 6.49 3.75
N SER A 116 -0.66 6.96 4.71
CA SER A 116 -0.98 6.21 5.92
C SER A 116 -2.48 6.08 6.10
N ALA A 117 -2.96 4.88 6.39
CA ALA A 117 -4.35 4.68 6.72
C ALA A 117 -4.68 5.37 8.05
N LYS A 118 -5.77 6.14 8.06
CA LYS A 118 -6.32 6.72 9.29
C LYS A 118 -7.13 5.68 10.04
N THR A 119 -7.47 5.98 11.29
CA THR A 119 -8.38 5.14 12.08
C THR A 119 -9.71 4.91 11.35
N THR A 120 -10.19 5.88 10.59
CA THR A 120 -11.43 5.76 9.80
C THR A 120 -11.34 4.67 8.73
N ALA A 121 -10.16 4.39 8.19
CA ALA A 121 -9.96 3.25 7.30
C ALA A 121 -9.81 1.95 8.10
N LEU A 122 -8.96 1.96 9.12
CA LEU A 122 -8.63 0.76 9.90
C LEU A 122 -9.83 0.19 10.66
N SER A 123 -10.77 1.03 11.08
CA SER A 123 -11.99 0.64 11.76
C SER A 123 -13.15 0.30 10.82
N ASP A 124 -13.00 0.55 9.53
CA ASP A 124 -14.02 0.24 8.53
C ASP A 124 -13.91 -1.24 8.14
N THR A 125 -14.97 -2.01 8.39
CA THR A 125 -14.98 -3.44 8.07
C THR A 125 -14.77 -3.72 6.58
N SER A 126 -15.13 -2.78 5.71
CA SER A 126 -14.94 -2.92 4.27
C SER A 126 -13.49 -2.72 3.81
N PHE A 127 -12.59 -2.35 4.72
CA PHE A 127 -11.15 -2.29 4.41
C PHE A 127 -10.52 -3.68 4.31
N TYR A 128 -11.15 -4.69 4.90
CA TYR A 128 -10.55 -6.01 5.11
C TYR A 128 -10.97 -7.01 4.05
N GLY A 129 -10.02 -7.86 3.64
CA GLY A 129 -10.23 -8.87 2.61
C GLY A 129 -10.51 -8.27 1.24
N LYS A 130 -9.92 -7.14 0.94
CA LYS A 130 -10.17 -6.38 -0.28
C LYS A 130 -8.88 -6.06 -1.02
N LYS A 131 -9.01 -5.80 -2.30
CA LYS A 131 -7.94 -5.24 -3.10
C LYS A 131 -7.82 -3.75 -2.81
N VAL A 132 -6.62 -3.32 -2.43
CA VAL A 132 -6.27 -1.91 -2.24
C VAL A 132 -5.51 -1.44 -3.48
N THR A 133 -5.94 -0.35 -4.05
CA THR A 133 -5.28 0.28 -5.20
C THR A 133 -4.91 1.71 -4.81
N VAL A 134 -3.62 2.01 -4.84
CA VAL A 134 -3.07 3.34 -4.55
C VAL A 134 -2.54 3.92 -5.85
N THR A 135 -3.02 5.07 -6.23
CA THR A 135 -2.58 5.75 -7.46
C THR A 135 -2.13 7.16 -7.12
N PHE A 136 -1.04 7.60 -7.71
CA PHE A 136 -0.56 8.97 -7.56
C PHE A 136 0.22 9.39 -8.81
N LYS A 137 0.38 10.70 -8.98
CA LYS A 137 1.03 11.27 -10.14
C LYS A 137 2.41 11.82 -9.82
N VAL A 138 3.31 11.67 -10.77
CA VAL A 138 4.65 12.24 -10.73
C VAL A 138 4.92 12.98 -12.02
N LYS A 139 5.83 13.96 -11.94
CA LYS A 139 6.32 14.70 -13.10
C LYS A 139 7.79 14.42 -13.28
N ILE A 140 8.19 14.14 -14.51
CA ILE A 140 9.60 14.00 -14.89
C ILE A 140 10.21 15.39 -15.01
N LYS A 141 11.32 15.62 -14.34
CA LYS A 141 12.05 16.89 -14.45
C LYS A 141 12.53 17.12 -15.90
N ASP A 142 12.68 18.37 -16.25
CA ASP A 142 13.14 18.75 -17.60
C ASP A 142 14.67 18.60 -17.76
N SER A 143 15.20 19.12 -18.87
CA SER A 143 16.63 19.04 -19.20
C SER A 143 17.51 19.87 -18.27
N SER A 144 16.95 20.74 -17.44
CA SER A 144 17.76 21.52 -16.47
C SER A 144 18.25 20.62 -15.32
N TYR A 145 17.61 19.48 -15.06
CA TYR A 145 18.09 18.49 -14.13
C TYR A 145 19.25 17.69 -14.76
N ASN A 146 20.25 17.34 -13.96
CA ASN A 146 21.38 16.55 -14.44
C ASN A 146 21.03 15.06 -14.50
N TRP A 147 20.70 14.56 -15.70
CA TRP A 147 20.35 13.17 -15.94
C TRP A 147 21.55 12.24 -16.14
N LEU A 148 22.77 12.76 -16.16
CA LEU A 148 23.96 11.96 -16.50
C LEU A 148 24.21 10.79 -15.55
N GLY A 149 23.76 10.88 -14.30
CA GLY A 149 23.89 9.81 -13.33
C GLY A 149 22.92 8.63 -13.50
N HIS A 150 21.95 8.75 -14.40
CA HIS A 150 20.96 7.71 -14.64
C HIS A 150 21.48 6.72 -15.68
N GLU A 151 21.30 5.42 -15.37
CA GLU A 151 21.64 4.38 -16.33
C GLU A 151 20.76 4.47 -17.56
N ARG A 152 21.28 4.00 -18.70
CA ARG A 152 20.53 3.93 -19.94
C ARG A 152 20.04 2.51 -20.21
N THR A 153 18.99 2.39 -21.02
CA THR A 153 18.56 1.10 -21.55
C THR A 153 19.66 0.47 -22.40
N ALA A 154 19.57 -0.85 -22.64
CA ALA A 154 20.59 -1.57 -23.39
C ALA A 154 20.79 -1.04 -24.81
N ASP A 155 19.75 -0.50 -25.45
CA ASP A 155 19.79 0.13 -26.76
C ASP A 155 20.27 1.59 -26.72
N ASN A 156 20.59 2.10 -25.53
CA ASN A 156 21.09 3.46 -25.28
C ASN A 156 20.11 4.58 -25.67
N LYS A 157 18.81 4.25 -25.81
CA LYS A 157 17.80 5.24 -26.22
C LYS A 157 17.21 6.02 -25.05
N TYR A 158 17.02 5.39 -23.89
CA TYR A 158 16.30 5.97 -22.75
C TYR A 158 17.11 5.88 -21.47
N ARG A 159 16.90 6.83 -20.59
CA ARG A 159 17.42 6.76 -19.23
C ARG A 159 16.42 6.02 -18.34
N LEU A 160 16.93 5.22 -17.41
CA LEU A 160 16.12 4.45 -16.48
C LEU A 160 15.78 5.28 -15.25
N ILE A 161 14.54 5.21 -14.81
CA ILE A 161 14.07 5.80 -13.57
C ILE A 161 13.61 4.64 -12.66
N PRO A 162 14.48 4.17 -11.76
CA PRO A 162 14.11 3.07 -10.87
C PRO A 162 13.13 3.54 -9.83
N ASN A 163 12.28 2.62 -9.35
CA ASN A 163 11.37 2.89 -8.26
C ASN A 163 11.02 1.61 -7.52
N THR A 164 11.11 1.65 -6.20
CA THR A 164 10.69 0.57 -5.30
C THR A 164 9.92 1.17 -4.16
N ALA A 165 8.70 0.72 -3.95
CA ALA A 165 7.86 1.13 -2.84
C ALA A 165 7.87 0.08 -1.72
N LYS A 166 7.60 0.53 -0.50
CA LYS A 166 7.50 -0.31 0.67
C LYS A 166 6.11 -0.17 1.28
N ARG A 167 5.40 -1.29 1.45
CA ARG A 167 4.20 -1.34 2.28
C ARG A 167 4.57 -1.91 3.64
N SER A 168 4.23 -1.18 4.70
CA SER A 168 4.36 -1.65 6.08
C SER A 168 2.98 -1.85 6.68
N MET A 169 2.77 -2.98 7.35
CA MET A 169 1.49 -3.29 7.96
C MET A 169 1.72 -3.97 9.29
N THR A 170 1.05 -3.48 10.32
CA THR A 170 0.93 -4.16 11.61
C THR A 170 -0.49 -4.71 11.69
N TYR A 171 -0.61 -6.01 11.83
CA TYR A 171 -1.88 -6.68 11.74
C TYR A 171 -2.01 -7.78 12.77
N LEU A 172 -3.24 -8.12 13.08
CA LEU A 172 -3.59 -9.19 14.00
C LEU A 172 -3.35 -10.53 13.34
N LYS A 173 -2.33 -11.24 13.78
CA LYS A 173 -2.03 -12.57 13.28
C LYS A 173 -2.84 -13.63 14.00
N LYS A 174 -3.16 -13.39 15.27
CA LYS A 174 -3.83 -14.35 16.14
C LYS A 174 -4.99 -13.70 16.88
N LEU A 175 -6.11 -14.39 16.93
CA LEU A 175 -7.29 -13.97 17.64
C LEU A 175 -7.81 -15.15 18.44
N ALA A 176 -7.94 -14.99 19.74
CA ALA A 176 -8.43 -16.04 20.64
C ALA A 176 -9.88 -15.78 21.06
N TYR A 177 -10.66 -16.83 21.16
CA TYR A 177 -12.02 -16.79 21.70
C TYR A 177 -11.99 -17.19 23.17
N ASP A 178 -12.56 -16.36 24.02
CA ASP A 178 -12.72 -16.69 25.44
C ASP A 178 -14.04 -17.43 25.63
N ASP A 179 -13.97 -18.74 25.86
CA ASP A 179 -15.13 -19.60 25.98
C ASP A 179 -15.99 -19.29 27.22
N LYS A 180 -15.36 -18.82 28.30
CA LYS A 180 -16.08 -18.44 29.51
C LYS A 180 -16.88 -17.17 29.36
N LYS A 181 -16.29 -16.16 28.74
CA LYS A 181 -16.92 -14.86 28.51
C LYS A 181 -17.71 -14.79 27.20
N LYS A 182 -17.60 -15.82 26.35
CA LYS A 182 -18.27 -15.89 25.04
C LYS A 182 -17.90 -14.70 24.15
N VAL A 183 -16.66 -14.23 24.23
CA VAL A 183 -16.16 -13.11 23.47
C VAL A 183 -14.80 -13.40 22.88
N TYR A 184 -14.45 -12.72 21.78
CA TYR A 184 -13.13 -12.75 21.23
C TYR A 184 -12.24 -11.79 22.00
N THR A 185 -11.03 -12.22 22.33
CA THR A 185 -10.03 -11.41 23.03
C THR A 185 -8.81 -11.20 22.19
N VAL A 186 -8.23 -10.02 22.29
CA VAL A 186 -7.01 -9.62 21.59
C VAL A 186 -6.09 -8.92 22.56
N THR A 187 -4.84 -9.33 22.57
CA THR A 187 -3.78 -8.63 23.29
C THR A 187 -2.81 -8.00 22.30
N ASP A 188 -2.02 -7.04 22.74
CA ASP A 188 -1.05 -6.38 21.86
C ASP A 188 0.01 -7.36 21.33
N GLY A 189 0.30 -8.43 22.07
CA GLY A 189 1.22 -9.48 21.61
C GLY A 189 0.71 -10.33 20.46
N ASP A 190 -0.57 -10.24 20.12
CA ASP A 190 -1.15 -10.96 18.98
C ASP A 190 -0.90 -10.25 17.64
N TYR A 191 -0.41 -9.01 17.68
CA TYR A 191 -0.06 -8.27 16.48
C TYR A 191 1.34 -8.60 15.99
N THR A 192 1.51 -8.57 14.69
CA THR A 192 2.81 -8.71 14.03
C THR A 192 2.95 -7.66 12.93
N SER A 193 4.18 -7.31 12.62
CA SER A 193 4.48 -6.27 11.63
C SER A 193 5.22 -6.87 10.45
N ILE A 194 4.81 -6.50 9.25
CA ILE A 194 5.47 -6.91 8.01
C ILE A 194 5.79 -5.69 7.16
N PRO A 195 7.07 -5.29 7.06
CA PRO A 195 7.53 -4.42 6.00
C PRO A 195 7.84 -5.24 4.77
N GLN A 196 7.33 -4.84 3.61
CA GLN A 196 7.61 -5.54 2.35
C GLN A 196 7.82 -4.55 1.21
N ASN A 197 8.86 -4.81 0.43
CA ASN A 197 9.11 -4.06 -0.79
C ASN A 197 8.28 -4.61 -1.94
N THR A 198 7.90 -3.73 -2.85
CA THR A 198 7.27 -4.14 -4.10
C THR A 198 8.30 -4.86 -4.97
N SER A 199 7.82 -5.78 -5.79
CA SER A 199 8.65 -6.28 -6.89
C SER A 199 8.94 -5.15 -7.87
N THR A 200 10.16 -5.03 -8.26
CA THR A 200 10.61 -4.04 -9.26
C THR A 200 10.36 -4.54 -10.67
#